data_73603dd57266067e7266e92e2f99d923
#
_entry.id   73603dd57266067e7266e92e2f99d923
#
_cell.length_a   1.000
_cell.length_b   1.000
_cell.length_c   1.000
_cell.angle_alpha   90.00
_cell.angle_beta   90.00
_cell.angle_gamma   90.00
#
_symmetry.space_group_name_H-M   'P 1'
#
loop_
_entity.id
_entity.type
_entity.pdbx_description
1 polymer ?
#
loop_
_entity_poly.entity_id
_entity_poly.type
_entity_poly.pdbx_seq_one_letter_code
_entity_poly.pdbx_strand_id
1 'polypeptide(L)'
;MNQINKIGEAKYSTKEIQDCIALLEDLVKNSVELAHLSSEQKIALLTAAGQISRPERDEIRKRKRDRIRLKRQRIDEKQRRATAATGIRSAREVAVFTAPAQITDASAQIFPQELQLVNPRDCYICKRDFTQVHFFYDALCPDCAKFNYEKRFQTAPLDGQTALITGSRLKIGYQAALLMLRAGARVIATTRFPVDSAFRYSREKDFHQWSERLHIYGLDLRHTPSVEIFCNYIQQKYERLDILVNNAAQTVRRPPGFYAHLMPNETLKFQDLPGNIQLLLRPFEACKAELFSSTQSRLAQSQPALESTLKVAWNGKTLGVGLSSSAQLSQIPYVYDQTLSAEKVFPQGKLDADLQQVDLRATNSWRLRLGEIQTSEMIELQLVNAIAPFVLCNHLSSMMKRENTGKKHIVNVSAMEGKFHRFTKTDRHPHTNMAKAALNMLTHTSASDLVKHGIFMNAVDTGWVTDEDPAALSLRKQQVHDFQPPLDIVDGAARVCDPFFNGILTGKHWCGKFLKDYFPVDW
;
A
#
# COMPACT_ATOMS: atom_id res chain seq x y z
N MET A 1 23.62 -18.31 -7.59
CA MET A 1 24.11 -18.08 -6.22
C MET A 1 25.54 -17.51 -6.33
N ASN A 2 25.67 -16.22 -6.44
CA ASN A 2 26.99 -15.57 -6.37
C ASN A 2 27.21 -15.15 -4.93
N GLN A 3 28.23 -15.74 -4.32
CA GLN A 3 28.77 -15.33 -3.02
C GLN A 3 29.13 -13.84 -3.13
N ILE A 4 28.33 -12.98 -2.53
CA ILE A 4 28.73 -11.62 -2.19
C ILE A 4 29.79 -11.79 -1.10
N ASN A 5 31.07 -11.74 -1.50
CA ASN A 5 32.18 -11.71 -0.57
C ASN A 5 31.92 -10.62 0.47
N LYS A 6 31.67 -11.05 1.71
CA LYS A 6 31.73 -10.20 2.89
C LYS A 6 33.16 -9.69 3.05
N ILE A 7 33.48 -8.58 2.41
CA ILE A 7 34.68 -7.82 2.71
C ILE A 7 34.29 -6.88 3.86
N GLY A 8 34.41 -7.33 5.09
CA GLY A 8 33.98 -6.50 6.23
C GLY A 8 34.62 -6.83 7.57
N GLU A 9 35.07 -8.05 7.79
CA GLU A 9 35.79 -8.38 9.01
C GLU A 9 37.30 -8.40 8.74
N ALA A 10 38.06 -7.63 9.54
CA ALA A 10 39.50 -7.67 9.46
C ALA A 10 39.98 -9.10 9.80
N LYS A 11 40.75 -9.73 8.90
CA LYS A 11 41.29 -11.08 9.09
C LYS A 11 42.16 -11.17 10.35
N TYR A 12 42.76 -10.05 10.74
CA TYR A 12 43.66 -9.93 11.88
C TYR A 12 43.09 -8.93 12.91
N SER A 13 43.18 -9.29 14.17
CA SER A 13 42.77 -8.43 15.28
C SER A 13 43.74 -7.22 15.45
N THR A 14 43.24 -6.17 16.09
CA THR A 14 44.06 -4.99 16.41
C THR A 14 45.31 -5.39 17.22
N LYS A 15 45.21 -6.39 18.08
CA LYS A 15 46.33 -6.89 18.91
C LYS A 15 47.38 -7.57 18.04
N GLU A 16 47.00 -8.47 17.14
CA GLU A 16 47.95 -9.13 16.23
C GLU A 16 48.70 -8.14 15.34
N ILE A 17 48.01 -7.06 14.90
CA ILE A 17 48.66 -6.01 14.11
C ILE A 17 49.63 -5.21 14.99
N GLN A 18 49.29 -4.91 16.26
CA GLN A 18 50.16 -4.22 17.19
C GLN A 18 51.39 -5.06 17.55
N ASP A 19 51.22 -6.35 17.77
CA ASP A 19 52.29 -7.30 18.04
C ASP A 19 53.26 -7.39 16.84
N CYS A 20 52.70 -7.42 15.61
CA CYS A 20 53.51 -7.38 14.38
C CYS A 20 54.32 -6.07 14.24
N ILE A 21 53.69 -4.91 14.55
CA ILE A 21 54.37 -3.61 14.53
C ILE A 21 55.52 -3.59 15.54
N ALA A 22 55.26 -4.02 16.76
CA ALA A 22 56.29 -4.07 17.84
C ALA A 22 57.46 -4.96 17.46
N LEU A 23 57.19 -6.13 16.88
CA LEU A 23 58.21 -7.04 16.36
C LEU A 23 59.07 -6.39 15.26
N LEU A 24 58.45 -5.73 14.30
CA LEU A 24 59.18 -5.04 13.22
C LEU A 24 60.03 -3.88 13.76
N GLU A 25 59.51 -3.12 14.72
CA GLU A 25 60.25 -2.03 15.36
C GLU A 25 61.46 -2.53 16.16
N ASP A 26 61.30 -3.67 16.86
CA ASP A 26 62.41 -4.27 17.59
C ASP A 26 63.48 -4.81 16.64
N LEU A 27 63.12 -5.49 15.58
CA LEU A 27 64.07 -5.96 14.55
C LEU A 27 64.81 -4.82 13.84
N VAL A 28 64.22 -3.64 13.74
CA VAL A 28 64.86 -2.44 13.19
C VAL A 28 65.88 -1.88 14.17
N LYS A 29 65.59 -1.89 15.50
CA LYS A 29 66.47 -1.38 16.54
C LYS A 29 67.61 -2.33 16.88
N ASN A 30 67.35 -3.64 16.88
CA ASN A 30 68.25 -4.70 17.28
C ASN A 30 68.68 -5.56 16.09
N SER A 31 69.69 -5.10 15.34
CA SER A 31 70.21 -5.83 14.16
C SER A 31 70.73 -7.24 14.45
N VAL A 32 71.07 -7.52 15.74
CA VAL A 32 71.47 -8.85 16.20
C VAL A 32 70.36 -9.87 16.07
N GLU A 33 69.09 -9.50 16.35
CA GLU A 33 67.92 -10.37 16.21
C GLU A 33 67.70 -10.77 14.76
N LEU A 34 68.00 -9.92 13.77
CA LEU A 34 67.98 -10.29 12.35
C LEU A 34 69.04 -11.33 12.00
N ALA A 35 70.16 -11.43 12.75
CA ALA A 35 71.18 -12.43 12.52
C ALA A 35 70.79 -13.82 13.01
N HIS A 36 69.85 -13.94 13.96
CA HIS A 36 69.31 -15.21 14.46
C HIS A 36 68.27 -15.83 13.48
N LEU A 37 67.77 -15.08 12.50
CA LEU A 37 66.83 -15.60 11.50
C LEU A 37 67.60 -16.46 10.46
N SER A 38 66.93 -17.54 10.01
CA SER A 38 67.47 -18.26 8.87
C SER A 38 67.52 -17.37 7.61
N SER A 39 68.41 -17.70 6.66
CA SER A 39 68.50 -16.95 5.38
C SER A 39 67.15 -16.84 4.69
N GLU A 40 66.35 -17.92 4.67
CA GLU A 40 65.03 -17.95 4.06
C GLU A 40 64.01 -17.04 4.79
N GLN A 41 64.00 -17.09 6.13
CA GLN A 41 63.14 -16.23 6.95
C GLN A 41 63.46 -14.75 6.80
N LYS A 42 64.77 -14.41 6.75
CA LYS A 42 65.23 -13.05 6.53
C LYS A 42 64.84 -12.50 5.18
N ILE A 43 65.02 -13.29 4.09
CA ILE A 43 64.60 -12.92 2.76
C ILE A 43 63.10 -12.73 2.69
N ALA A 44 62.30 -13.66 3.21
CA ALA A 44 60.83 -13.59 3.22
C ALA A 44 60.33 -12.34 3.98
N LEU A 45 60.86 -12.05 5.18
CA LEU A 45 60.51 -10.91 5.98
C LEU A 45 60.81 -9.59 5.27
N LEU A 46 62.07 -9.44 4.77
CA LEU A 46 62.49 -8.23 4.07
C LEU A 46 61.71 -8.01 2.77
N THR A 47 61.42 -9.09 2.04
CA THR A 47 60.62 -9.02 0.81
C THR A 47 59.19 -8.55 1.14
N ALA A 48 58.55 -9.13 2.15
CA ALA A 48 57.18 -8.75 2.56
C ALA A 48 57.13 -7.28 3.05
N ALA A 49 58.10 -6.87 3.89
CA ALA A 49 58.20 -5.50 4.37
C ALA A 49 58.44 -4.52 3.20
N GLY A 50 59.31 -4.91 2.24
CA GLY A 50 59.56 -4.14 1.03
C GLY A 50 58.34 -3.95 0.15
N GLN A 51 57.58 -5.00 -0.06
CA GLN A 51 56.29 -4.95 -0.82
C GLN A 51 55.24 -4.10 -0.11
N ILE A 52 55.21 -4.09 1.20
CA ILE A 52 54.29 -3.22 1.98
C ILE A 52 54.72 -1.77 1.87
N SER A 53 56.00 -1.45 2.06
CA SER A 53 56.52 -0.08 2.15
C SER A 53 56.72 0.57 0.75
N ARG A 54 57.05 -0.20 -0.25
CA ARG A 54 57.31 0.28 -1.63
C ARG A 54 56.47 -0.51 -2.65
N PRO A 55 55.13 -0.33 -2.66
CA PRO A 55 54.26 -1.03 -3.57
C PRO A 55 54.44 -0.57 -5.00
N GLU A 56 54.30 -1.46 -5.96
CA GLU A 56 54.23 -1.16 -7.40
C GLU A 56 53.04 -0.26 -7.74
N ARG A 57 53.09 0.42 -8.89
CA ARG A 57 52.03 1.36 -9.34
C ARG A 57 50.65 0.74 -9.35
N ASP A 58 50.51 -0.50 -9.79
CA ASP A 58 49.22 -1.19 -9.86
C ASP A 58 48.69 -1.55 -8.46
N GLU A 59 49.60 -1.92 -7.55
CA GLU A 59 49.24 -2.17 -6.15
C GLU A 59 48.81 -0.86 -5.42
N ILE A 60 49.44 0.27 -5.72
CA ILE A 60 49.05 1.59 -5.22
C ILE A 60 47.60 1.90 -5.68
N ARG A 61 47.30 1.66 -6.95
CA ARG A 61 45.95 1.86 -7.52
C ARG A 61 44.92 0.93 -6.87
N LYS A 62 45.30 -0.32 -6.64
CA LYS A 62 44.45 -1.30 -5.95
C LYS A 62 44.16 -0.88 -4.51
N ARG A 63 45.17 -0.55 -3.72
CA ARG A 63 45.02 -0.06 -2.34
C ARG A 63 44.15 1.19 -2.24
N LYS A 64 44.31 2.13 -3.19
CA LYS A 64 43.45 3.33 -3.27
C LYS A 64 41.98 2.93 -3.53
N ARG A 65 41.72 2.01 -4.48
CA ARG A 65 40.36 1.52 -4.76
C ARG A 65 39.76 0.80 -3.55
N ASP A 66 40.51 -0.07 -2.90
CA ASP A 66 40.07 -0.81 -1.72
C ASP A 66 39.75 0.13 -0.55
N ARG A 67 40.60 1.15 -0.32
CA ARG A 67 40.34 2.18 0.71
C ARG A 67 39.07 2.98 0.44
N ILE A 68 38.83 3.38 -0.81
CA ILE A 68 37.61 4.08 -1.21
C ILE A 68 36.40 3.18 -1.01
N ARG A 69 36.49 1.91 -1.43
CA ARG A 69 35.44 0.91 -1.28
C ARG A 69 35.08 0.68 0.20
N LEU A 70 36.06 0.47 1.05
CA LEU A 70 35.85 0.31 2.50
C LEU A 70 35.24 1.56 3.16
N LYS A 71 35.72 2.75 2.77
CA LYS A 71 35.13 4.00 3.26
C LYS A 71 33.66 4.11 2.86
N ARG A 72 33.34 3.78 1.60
CA ARG A 72 31.95 3.78 1.09
C ARG A 72 31.10 2.76 1.84
N GLN A 73 31.57 1.55 2.03
CA GLN A 73 30.84 0.52 2.78
C GLN A 73 30.51 0.96 4.22
N ARG A 74 31.50 1.57 4.93
CA ARG A 74 31.27 2.11 6.29
C ARG A 74 30.22 3.22 6.32
N ILE A 75 30.20 4.07 5.30
CA ILE A 75 29.18 5.12 5.16
C ILE A 75 27.82 4.49 4.92
N ASP A 76 27.72 3.53 3.98
CA ASP A 76 26.48 2.85 3.64
C ASP A 76 25.92 2.07 4.85
N GLU A 77 26.78 1.42 5.64
CA GLU A 77 26.37 0.73 6.87
C GLU A 77 25.83 1.70 7.93
N LYS A 78 26.50 2.83 8.16
CA LYS A 78 26.01 3.86 9.08
C LYS A 78 24.66 4.42 8.63
N GLN A 79 24.52 4.68 7.34
CA GLN A 79 23.30 5.17 6.74
C GLN A 79 22.14 4.15 6.93
N ARG A 80 22.40 2.87 6.63
CA ARG A 80 21.42 1.78 6.82
C ARG A 80 21.01 1.60 8.29
N ARG A 81 21.94 1.72 9.22
CA ARG A 81 21.63 1.67 10.67
C ARG A 81 20.72 2.82 11.09
N ALA A 82 20.98 4.03 10.62
CA ALA A 82 20.15 5.18 10.93
C ALA A 82 18.73 5.04 10.36
N THR A 83 18.58 4.57 9.11
CA THR A 83 17.26 4.35 8.50
C THR A 83 16.53 3.18 9.13
N ALA A 84 17.20 2.06 9.42
CA ALA A 84 16.60 0.86 10.02
C ALA A 84 16.02 1.11 11.42
N ALA A 85 16.57 2.07 12.17
CA ALA A 85 16.10 2.40 13.50
C ALA A 85 14.77 3.20 13.53
N THR A 86 14.22 3.55 12.37
CA THR A 86 12.96 4.32 12.29
C THR A 86 11.73 3.45 12.50
N GLY A 87 10.67 4.04 13.07
CA GLY A 87 9.42 3.33 13.36
C GLY A 87 8.75 2.72 12.13
N ILE A 88 8.83 3.38 10.96
CA ILE A 88 8.25 2.87 9.72
C ILE A 88 8.99 1.62 9.21
N ARG A 89 10.31 1.53 9.44
CA ARG A 89 11.11 0.35 9.10
C ARG A 89 10.80 -0.81 10.05
N SER A 90 10.79 -0.54 11.35
CA SER A 90 10.44 -1.53 12.38
C SER A 90 9.03 -2.11 12.18
N ALA A 91 8.05 -1.27 11.79
CA ALA A 91 6.69 -1.72 11.52
C ALA A 91 6.58 -2.69 10.31
N ARG A 92 7.58 -2.74 9.44
CA ARG A 92 7.62 -3.64 8.28
C ARG A 92 8.34 -4.96 8.53
N GLU A 93 9.07 -5.07 9.62
CA GLU A 93 9.78 -6.29 10.01
C GLU A 93 8.85 -7.29 10.71
N VAL A 94 7.66 -6.86 11.15
CA VAL A 94 6.68 -7.74 11.78
C VAL A 94 6.01 -8.66 10.76
N ALA A 95 5.73 -9.88 11.17
CA ALA A 95 5.12 -10.90 10.29
C ALA A 95 3.71 -10.51 9.81
N VAL A 96 2.95 -9.78 10.63
CA VAL A 96 1.63 -9.25 10.29
C VAL A 96 1.62 -7.76 10.62
N PHE A 97 1.29 -6.93 9.64
CA PHE A 97 1.25 -5.49 9.84
C PHE A 97 0.21 -5.11 10.89
N THR A 98 0.65 -4.36 11.88
CA THR A 98 -0.21 -3.72 12.88
C THR A 98 0.08 -2.21 12.82
N ALA A 99 -0.96 -1.40 12.73
CA ALA A 99 -0.80 0.05 12.70
C ALA A 99 -0.07 0.53 13.96
N PRO A 100 1.10 1.19 13.86
CA PRO A 100 1.82 1.67 15.02
C PRO A 100 0.99 2.65 15.83
N ALA A 101 1.01 2.50 17.16
CA ALA A 101 0.38 3.43 18.07
C ALA A 101 1.02 4.81 17.99
N GLN A 102 0.27 5.85 18.35
CA GLN A 102 0.81 7.20 18.45
C GLN A 102 1.85 7.28 19.56
N ILE A 103 3.03 7.79 19.22
CA ILE A 103 4.08 8.09 20.16
C ILE A 103 3.87 9.53 20.62
N THR A 104 3.55 9.72 21.90
CA THR A 104 3.46 11.05 22.53
C THR A 104 4.84 11.50 23.01
N ASP A 105 5.01 12.81 23.24
CA ASP A 105 6.29 13.40 23.68
C ASP A 105 6.86 12.71 24.93
N ALA A 106 6.04 12.20 25.82
CA ALA A 106 6.48 11.46 27.01
C ALA A 106 7.15 10.11 26.68
N SER A 107 6.81 9.48 25.56
CA SER A 107 7.43 8.23 25.10
C SER A 107 8.57 8.47 24.10
N ALA A 108 8.70 9.67 23.55
CA ALA A 108 9.76 10.05 22.62
C ALA A 108 11.17 10.06 23.29
N GLN A 109 11.25 10.15 24.62
CA GLN A 109 12.50 10.09 25.39
C GLN A 109 13.22 8.72 25.34
N ILE A 110 12.59 7.69 24.78
CA ILE A 110 13.14 6.33 24.68
C ILE A 110 13.93 6.14 23.37
N PHE A 111 13.84 7.09 22.42
CA PHE A 111 14.59 6.97 21.17
C PHE A 111 16.03 7.47 21.33
N PRO A 112 17.04 6.68 20.88
CA PRO A 112 18.42 7.11 20.98
C PRO A 112 18.67 8.38 20.18
N GLN A 113 19.55 9.20 20.73
CA GLN A 113 20.11 10.44 20.20
C GLN A 113 20.08 10.55 18.67
N GLU A 114 19.71 11.76 18.21
CA GLU A 114 19.70 12.25 16.83
C GLU A 114 20.21 11.28 15.77
N LEU A 115 19.26 10.59 15.12
CA LEU A 115 19.56 9.76 13.97
C LEU A 115 20.04 10.66 12.83
N GLN A 116 21.35 10.69 12.57
CA GLN A 116 21.93 11.48 11.50
C GLN A 116 22.46 10.62 10.36
N LEU A 117 22.11 11.01 9.14
CA LEU A 117 22.70 10.48 7.93
C LEU A 117 24.09 11.06 7.72
N VAL A 118 25.03 10.26 7.23
CA VAL A 118 26.37 10.72 6.86
C VAL A 118 26.31 11.56 5.58
N ASN A 119 25.52 11.14 4.61
CA ASN A 119 25.26 11.88 3.37
C ASN A 119 23.83 12.38 3.36
N PRO A 120 23.57 13.61 2.88
CA PRO A 120 22.22 14.12 2.72
C PRO A 120 21.38 13.24 1.79
N ARG A 121 20.07 13.23 2.00
CA ARG A 121 19.08 12.61 1.13
C ARG A 121 18.00 13.62 0.78
N ASP A 122 17.45 13.50 -0.43
CA ASP A 122 16.28 14.29 -0.84
C ASP A 122 15.03 13.82 -0.08
N CYS A 123 14.31 14.78 0.49
CA CYS A 123 13.00 14.53 1.08
C CYS A 123 12.01 14.02 0.02
N TYR A 124 11.31 12.94 0.32
CA TYR A 124 10.28 12.39 -0.60
C TYR A 124 9.21 13.42 -0.98
N ILE A 125 8.82 14.30 -0.06
CA ILE A 125 7.75 15.28 -0.26
C ILE A 125 8.28 16.58 -0.88
N CYS A 126 9.10 17.35 -0.15
CA CYS A 126 9.50 18.70 -0.56
C CYS A 126 10.78 18.77 -1.40
N LYS A 127 11.46 17.66 -1.62
CA LYS A 127 12.71 17.52 -2.39
C LYS A 127 13.92 18.28 -1.82
N ARG A 128 13.82 18.90 -0.65
CA ARG A 128 14.96 19.51 0.04
C ARG A 128 15.84 18.43 0.64
N ASP A 129 17.14 18.67 0.63
CA ASP A 129 18.12 17.80 1.28
C ASP A 129 17.96 17.82 2.81
N PHE A 130 18.17 16.66 3.43
CA PHE A 130 18.19 16.54 4.88
C PHE A 130 19.19 15.48 5.34
N THR A 131 19.69 15.65 6.57
CA THR A 131 20.56 14.68 7.25
C THR A 131 19.97 14.19 8.57
N GLN A 132 19.11 14.98 9.22
CA GLN A 132 18.43 14.59 10.44
C GLN A 132 17.24 13.70 10.13
N VAL A 133 17.22 12.47 10.66
CA VAL A 133 16.15 11.48 10.44
C VAL A 133 15.12 11.59 11.54
N HIS A 134 13.86 11.60 11.15
CA HIS A 134 12.74 11.58 12.09
C HIS A 134 12.60 10.18 12.73
N PHE A 135 12.19 10.11 13.99
CA PHE A 135 12.05 8.84 14.70
C PHE A 135 11.13 7.81 14.00
N PHE A 136 10.17 8.27 13.22
CA PHE A 136 9.24 7.40 12.52
C PHE A 136 9.55 7.26 11.03
N TYR A 137 9.90 8.33 10.32
CA TYR A 137 10.10 8.32 8.86
C TYR A 137 11.59 8.40 8.50
N ASP A 138 12.03 7.53 7.60
CA ASP A 138 13.40 7.49 7.09
C ASP A 138 13.62 8.31 5.79
N ALA A 139 12.54 8.68 5.09
CA ALA A 139 12.60 9.30 3.76
C ALA A 139 12.02 10.72 3.70
N LEU A 140 11.68 11.31 4.86
CA LEU A 140 11.13 12.66 4.96
C LEU A 140 12.05 13.55 5.80
N CYS A 141 12.20 14.82 5.39
CA CYS A 141 12.87 15.82 6.24
C CYS A 141 12.06 16.08 7.53
N PRO A 142 12.67 16.60 8.60
CA PRO A 142 11.99 16.79 9.89
C PRO A 142 10.65 17.51 9.82
N ASP A 143 10.55 18.60 9.05
CA ASP A 143 9.31 19.37 8.91
C ASP A 143 8.19 18.55 8.24
N CYS A 144 8.52 17.92 7.09
CA CYS A 144 7.56 17.07 6.38
C CYS A 144 7.17 15.84 7.20
N ALA A 145 8.11 15.27 7.92
CA ALA A 145 7.89 14.11 8.78
C ALA A 145 6.95 14.45 9.94
N LYS A 146 7.21 15.54 10.66
CA LYS A 146 6.35 16.04 11.75
C LYS A 146 4.92 16.26 11.26
N PHE A 147 4.74 17.01 10.17
CA PHE A 147 3.43 17.27 9.59
C PHE A 147 2.69 15.98 9.20
N ASN A 148 3.37 15.04 8.52
CA ASN A 148 2.75 13.78 8.12
C ASN A 148 2.41 12.89 9.33
N TYR A 149 3.24 12.92 10.37
CA TYR A 149 3.00 12.18 11.60
C TYR A 149 1.76 12.71 12.34
N GLU A 150 1.59 14.02 12.42
CA GLU A 150 0.39 14.65 12.97
C GLU A 150 -0.86 14.28 12.17
N LYS A 151 -0.78 14.37 10.83
CA LYS A 151 -1.87 13.98 9.92
C LYS A 151 -2.27 12.51 10.04
N ARG A 152 -1.32 11.63 10.36
CA ARG A 152 -1.57 10.20 10.56
C ARG A 152 -2.60 9.91 11.66
N PHE A 153 -2.67 10.77 12.68
CA PHE A 153 -3.57 10.64 13.81
C PHE A 153 -4.69 11.69 13.81
N GLN A 154 -4.79 12.48 12.75
CA GLN A 154 -5.87 13.46 12.61
C GLN A 154 -7.22 12.76 12.52
N THR A 155 -8.18 13.21 13.29
CA THR A 155 -9.57 12.74 13.26
C THR A 155 -10.53 13.92 13.46
N ALA A 156 -11.78 13.75 13.06
CA ALA A 156 -12.89 14.67 13.33
C ALA A 156 -14.16 13.85 13.66
N PRO A 157 -15.11 14.34 14.45
CA PRO A 157 -16.32 13.61 14.79
C PRO A 157 -17.18 13.35 13.55
N LEU A 158 -17.53 12.09 13.34
CA LEU A 158 -18.40 11.62 12.24
C LEU A 158 -19.68 10.96 12.77
N ASP A 159 -20.07 11.24 14.02
CA ASP A 159 -21.26 10.67 14.63
C ASP A 159 -22.51 10.97 13.80
N GLY A 160 -23.34 9.95 13.58
CA GLY A 160 -24.55 10.04 12.76
C GLY A 160 -24.31 10.12 11.24
N GLN A 161 -23.06 10.15 10.79
CA GLN A 161 -22.74 10.14 9.36
C GLN A 161 -22.61 8.69 8.83
N THR A 162 -22.99 8.51 7.57
CA THR A 162 -22.83 7.24 6.85
C THR A 162 -21.77 7.38 5.76
N ALA A 163 -20.78 6.51 5.80
CA ALA A 163 -19.71 6.44 4.82
C ALA A 163 -19.79 5.14 4.02
N LEU A 164 -19.54 5.19 2.70
CA LEU A 164 -19.34 4.04 1.85
C LEU A 164 -17.92 4.04 1.33
N ILE A 165 -17.21 2.91 1.49
CA ILE A 165 -15.85 2.74 0.99
C ILE A 165 -15.73 1.46 0.18
N THR A 166 -15.12 1.55 -1.00
CA THR A 166 -14.83 0.40 -1.84
C THR A 166 -13.43 -0.16 -1.59
N GLY A 167 -13.27 -1.50 -1.66
CA GLY A 167 -11.97 -2.14 -1.50
C GLY A 167 -11.38 -2.04 -0.08
N SER A 168 -12.21 -2.26 0.93
CA SER A 168 -11.88 -2.04 2.34
C SER A 168 -11.36 -3.26 3.09
N ARG A 169 -11.05 -4.37 2.41
CA ARG A 169 -10.55 -5.59 3.07
C ARG A 169 -9.11 -5.48 3.55
N LEU A 170 -8.29 -4.68 2.88
CA LEU A 170 -6.84 -4.64 3.06
C LEU A 170 -6.30 -3.22 2.91
N LYS A 171 -5.07 -3.05 3.40
CA LYS A 171 -4.20 -1.89 3.13
C LYS A 171 -4.90 -0.56 3.41
N ILE A 172 -4.79 0.39 2.49
CA ILE A 172 -5.32 1.76 2.63
C ILE A 172 -6.82 1.77 2.92
N GLY A 173 -7.61 0.98 2.17
CA GLY A 173 -9.06 0.95 2.37
C GLY A 173 -9.49 0.40 3.72
N TYR A 174 -8.76 -0.58 4.24
CA TYR A 174 -8.97 -1.13 5.59
C TYR A 174 -8.69 -0.09 6.67
N GLN A 175 -7.54 0.57 6.59
CA GLN A 175 -7.16 1.61 7.57
C GLN A 175 -8.09 2.83 7.48
N ALA A 176 -8.50 3.25 6.28
CA ALA A 176 -9.46 4.35 6.11
C ALA A 176 -10.83 4.01 6.71
N ALA A 177 -11.31 2.78 6.54
CA ALA A 177 -12.55 2.33 7.18
C ALA A 177 -12.44 2.35 8.71
N LEU A 178 -11.32 1.89 9.28
CA LEU A 178 -11.06 1.96 10.72
C LEU A 178 -11.01 3.41 11.22
N LEU A 179 -10.35 4.33 10.51
CA LEU A 179 -10.33 5.75 10.87
C LEU A 179 -11.74 6.33 10.92
N MET A 180 -12.60 6.04 9.94
CA MET A 180 -13.98 6.51 9.92
C MET A 180 -14.84 5.87 11.03
N LEU A 181 -14.66 4.57 11.31
CA LEU A 181 -15.36 3.88 12.41
C LEU A 181 -14.99 4.44 13.78
N ARG A 182 -13.70 4.66 14.02
CA ARG A 182 -13.17 5.26 15.26
C ARG A 182 -13.61 6.69 15.45
N ALA A 183 -13.87 7.40 14.35
CA ALA A 183 -14.42 8.76 14.33
C ALA A 183 -15.95 8.82 14.55
N GLY A 184 -16.65 7.69 14.69
CA GLY A 184 -18.09 7.64 14.95
C GLY A 184 -18.99 7.30 13.76
N ALA A 185 -18.46 7.21 12.53
CA ALA A 185 -19.26 6.93 11.34
C ALA A 185 -19.85 5.51 11.33
N ARG A 186 -21.03 5.35 10.68
CA ARG A 186 -21.46 4.07 10.13
C ARG A 186 -20.73 3.85 8.82
N VAL A 187 -20.07 2.71 8.65
CA VAL A 187 -19.28 2.40 7.47
C VAL A 187 -19.88 1.24 6.69
N ILE A 188 -20.22 1.47 5.44
CA ILE A 188 -20.60 0.48 4.45
C ILE A 188 -19.32 0.10 3.68
N ALA A 189 -18.79 -1.06 3.97
CA ALA A 189 -17.52 -1.55 3.46
C ALA A 189 -17.75 -2.57 2.33
N THR A 190 -17.19 -2.36 1.15
CA THR A 190 -17.36 -3.33 0.06
C THR A 190 -16.05 -4.03 -0.30
N THR A 191 -16.15 -5.31 -0.65
CA THR A 191 -15.02 -6.15 -1.04
C THR A 191 -15.50 -7.33 -1.86
N ARG A 192 -14.59 -7.96 -2.61
CA ARG A 192 -14.86 -9.26 -3.26
C ARG A 192 -14.92 -10.43 -2.27
N PHE A 193 -14.27 -10.30 -1.11
CA PHE A 193 -14.13 -11.33 -0.09
C PHE A 193 -14.69 -10.86 1.25
N PRO A 194 -16.03 -10.87 1.39
CA PRO A 194 -16.69 -10.31 2.57
C PRO A 194 -16.44 -11.09 3.86
N VAL A 195 -16.33 -12.42 3.79
CA VAL A 195 -16.11 -13.25 4.98
C VAL A 195 -14.69 -13.06 5.53
N ASP A 196 -13.66 -13.12 4.67
CA ASP A 196 -12.29 -12.81 5.08
C ASP A 196 -12.18 -11.37 5.65
N SER A 197 -12.87 -10.42 5.03
CA SER A 197 -12.93 -9.05 5.53
C SER A 197 -13.51 -8.99 6.95
N ALA A 198 -14.62 -9.67 7.19
CA ALA A 198 -15.25 -9.71 8.52
C ALA A 198 -14.34 -10.34 9.57
N PHE A 199 -13.64 -11.43 9.24
CA PHE A 199 -12.64 -12.02 10.13
C PHE A 199 -11.48 -11.07 10.45
N ARG A 200 -11.05 -10.22 9.50
CA ARG A 200 -9.99 -9.24 9.74
C ARG A 200 -10.42 -8.15 10.70
N TYR A 201 -11.58 -7.54 10.46
CA TYR A 201 -12.12 -6.50 11.33
C TYR A 201 -12.41 -7.02 12.75
N SER A 202 -12.89 -8.25 12.90
CA SER A 202 -13.20 -8.83 14.19
C SER A 202 -11.99 -9.07 15.09
N ARG A 203 -10.77 -9.02 14.55
CA ARG A 203 -9.51 -9.17 15.29
C ARG A 203 -8.97 -7.84 15.83
N GLU A 204 -9.56 -6.71 15.46
CA GLU A 204 -9.14 -5.40 15.99
C GLU A 204 -9.43 -5.31 17.50
N LYS A 205 -8.49 -4.75 18.26
CA LYS A 205 -8.58 -4.66 19.72
C LYS A 205 -9.80 -3.87 20.21
N ASP A 206 -10.21 -2.88 19.43
CA ASP A 206 -11.32 -1.98 19.70
C ASP A 206 -12.61 -2.36 18.94
N PHE A 207 -12.68 -3.58 18.41
CA PHE A 207 -13.81 -4.10 17.63
C PHE A 207 -15.18 -3.83 18.29
N HIS A 208 -15.28 -4.08 19.59
CA HIS A 208 -16.52 -3.92 20.36
C HIS A 208 -17.08 -2.49 20.39
N GLN A 209 -16.23 -1.47 20.13
CA GLN A 209 -16.63 -0.05 20.18
C GLN A 209 -17.39 0.38 18.91
N TRP A 210 -17.22 -0.32 17.81
CA TRP A 210 -17.73 0.11 16.51
C TRP A 210 -18.34 -1.03 15.66
N SER A 211 -18.36 -2.26 16.13
CA SER A 211 -18.82 -3.42 15.38
C SER A 211 -20.24 -3.29 14.82
N GLU A 212 -21.18 -2.67 15.56
CA GLU A 212 -22.55 -2.44 15.11
C GLU A 212 -22.67 -1.37 14.01
N ARG A 213 -21.63 -0.57 13.80
CA ARG A 213 -21.58 0.48 12.79
C ARG A 213 -20.87 0.05 11.51
N LEU A 214 -20.30 -1.16 11.45
CA LEU A 214 -19.65 -1.70 10.27
C LEU A 214 -20.56 -2.70 9.55
N HIS A 215 -20.91 -2.39 8.31
CA HIS A 215 -21.70 -3.23 7.41
C HIS A 215 -20.84 -3.66 6.22
N ILE A 216 -20.56 -4.96 6.10
CA ILE A 216 -19.70 -5.49 5.03
C ILE A 216 -20.55 -6.13 3.94
N TYR A 217 -20.27 -5.77 2.70
CA TYR A 217 -20.95 -6.30 1.51
C TYR A 217 -19.95 -6.93 0.54
N GLY A 218 -20.31 -8.09 0.00
CA GLY A 218 -19.66 -8.65 -1.17
C GLY A 218 -20.02 -7.84 -2.41
N LEU A 219 -19.02 -7.36 -3.16
CA LEU A 219 -19.24 -6.64 -4.42
C LEU A 219 -18.01 -6.77 -5.33
N ASP A 220 -18.22 -7.36 -6.50
CA ASP A 220 -17.21 -7.34 -7.55
C ASP A 220 -17.49 -6.18 -8.52
N LEU A 221 -16.60 -5.19 -8.49
CA LEU A 221 -16.72 -3.99 -9.31
C LEU A 221 -16.52 -4.22 -10.81
N ARG A 222 -16.07 -5.41 -11.22
CA ARG A 222 -16.00 -5.82 -12.63
C ARG A 222 -17.38 -6.09 -13.23
N HIS A 223 -18.35 -6.39 -12.39
CA HIS A 223 -19.70 -6.71 -12.82
C HIS A 223 -20.64 -5.50 -12.66
N THR A 224 -20.65 -4.61 -13.64
CA THR A 224 -21.39 -3.34 -13.62
C THR A 224 -22.86 -3.48 -13.26
N PRO A 225 -23.64 -4.48 -13.76
CA PRO A 225 -25.03 -4.65 -13.34
C PRO A 225 -25.19 -4.84 -11.83
N SER A 226 -24.28 -5.57 -11.19
CA SER A 226 -24.31 -5.73 -9.72
C SER A 226 -23.95 -4.43 -8.98
N VAL A 227 -23.11 -3.57 -9.55
CA VAL A 227 -22.81 -2.27 -8.97
C VAL A 227 -24.06 -1.38 -8.97
N GLU A 228 -24.83 -1.36 -10.06
CA GLU A 228 -26.11 -0.62 -10.14
C GLU A 228 -27.15 -1.16 -9.15
N ILE A 229 -27.30 -2.49 -9.08
CA ILE A 229 -28.20 -3.13 -8.11
C ILE A 229 -27.80 -2.75 -6.68
N PHE A 230 -26.52 -2.82 -6.37
CA PHE A 230 -26.01 -2.41 -5.07
C PHE A 230 -26.33 -0.94 -4.74
N CYS A 231 -26.12 -0.02 -5.69
CA CYS A 231 -26.49 1.37 -5.52
C CYS A 231 -27.99 1.56 -5.20
N ASN A 232 -28.84 0.88 -5.94
CA ASN A 232 -30.29 0.94 -5.73
C ASN A 232 -30.68 0.38 -4.35
N TYR A 233 -30.08 -0.75 -3.95
CA TYR A 233 -30.29 -1.32 -2.63
C TYR A 233 -29.86 -0.36 -1.51
N ILE A 234 -28.67 0.25 -1.63
CA ILE A 234 -28.17 1.22 -0.66
C ILE A 234 -29.09 2.43 -0.52
N GLN A 235 -29.59 2.96 -1.64
CA GLN A 235 -30.51 4.10 -1.66
C GLN A 235 -31.85 3.82 -0.96
N GLN A 236 -32.29 2.57 -0.97
CA GLN A 236 -33.54 2.14 -0.31
C GLN A 236 -33.33 1.82 1.17
N LYS A 237 -32.16 1.25 1.51
CA LYS A 237 -31.89 0.71 2.84
C LYS A 237 -31.34 1.72 3.82
N TYR A 238 -30.65 2.73 3.30
CA TYR A 238 -30.01 3.77 4.13
C TYR A 238 -30.65 5.14 3.85
N GLU A 239 -30.90 5.88 4.91
CA GLU A 239 -31.53 7.20 4.82
C GLU A 239 -30.58 8.25 4.22
N ARG A 240 -29.29 8.15 4.56
CA ARG A 240 -28.28 9.14 4.18
C ARG A 240 -26.95 8.51 3.74
N LEU A 241 -26.23 9.22 2.91
CA LEU A 241 -24.83 8.97 2.58
C LEU A 241 -24.07 10.31 2.63
N ASP A 242 -23.05 10.38 3.47
CA ASP A 242 -22.28 11.61 3.71
C ASP A 242 -20.90 11.54 3.08
N ILE A 243 -20.29 10.36 3.08
CA ILE A 243 -18.94 10.15 2.57
C ILE A 243 -18.96 8.97 1.59
N LEU A 244 -18.48 9.20 0.37
CA LEU A 244 -18.22 8.15 -0.62
C LEU A 244 -16.73 8.11 -0.93
N VAL A 245 -16.08 6.97 -0.64
CA VAL A 245 -14.66 6.76 -0.92
C VAL A 245 -14.49 5.69 -2.00
N ASN A 246 -14.15 6.09 -3.21
CA ASN A 246 -13.79 5.21 -4.32
C ASN A 246 -12.31 4.83 -4.17
N ASN A 247 -12.03 3.86 -3.27
CA ASN A 247 -10.66 3.41 -2.97
C ASN A 247 -10.27 2.14 -3.73
N ALA A 248 -11.21 1.27 -4.06
CA ALA A 248 -10.88 0.03 -4.78
C ALA A 248 -10.13 0.32 -6.08
N ALA A 249 -8.98 -0.30 -6.24
CA ALA A 249 -8.17 -0.20 -7.45
C ALA A 249 -7.49 -1.54 -7.74
N GLN A 250 -7.38 -1.87 -9.02
CA GLN A 250 -6.58 -2.97 -9.50
C GLN A 250 -5.34 -2.40 -10.19
N THR A 251 -4.20 -2.43 -9.50
CA THR A 251 -2.90 -2.01 -10.03
C THR A 251 -2.19 -3.17 -10.72
N VAL A 252 -2.27 -4.34 -10.09
CA VAL A 252 -1.73 -5.61 -10.60
C VAL A 252 -2.85 -6.62 -10.65
N ARG A 253 -3.10 -7.19 -11.83
CA ARG A 253 -4.05 -8.29 -11.96
C ARG A 253 -3.50 -9.54 -11.26
N ARG A 254 -4.31 -10.13 -10.41
CA ARG A 254 -4.02 -11.39 -9.71
C ARG A 254 -4.89 -12.50 -10.30
N PRO A 255 -4.32 -13.57 -10.84
CA PRO A 255 -5.07 -14.71 -11.36
C PRO A 255 -5.73 -15.52 -10.22
N PRO A 256 -6.68 -16.42 -10.54
CA PRO A 256 -7.47 -17.16 -9.54
C PRO A 256 -6.64 -17.85 -8.44
N GLY A 257 -5.57 -18.53 -8.77
CA GLY A 257 -4.69 -19.21 -7.81
C GLY A 257 -4.14 -18.32 -6.68
N PHE A 258 -4.03 -17.02 -6.91
CA PHE A 258 -3.63 -16.05 -5.89
C PHE A 258 -4.64 -15.96 -4.72
N TYR A 259 -5.92 -16.16 -4.99
CA TYR A 259 -6.99 -16.03 -3.98
C TYR A 259 -7.46 -17.38 -3.42
N ALA A 260 -6.86 -18.49 -3.84
CA ALA A 260 -7.31 -19.82 -3.46
C ALA A 260 -7.37 -20.03 -1.93
N HIS A 261 -6.45 -19.42 -1.19
CA HIS A 261 -6.38 -19.51 0.28
C HIS A 261 -7.57 -18.85 1.00
N LEU A 262 -8.32 -17.97 0.33
CA LEU A 262 -9.50 -17.30 0.90
C LEU A 262 -10.78 -18.10 0.71
N MET A 263 -10.84 -18.94 -0.33
CA MET A 263 -12.06 -19.62 -0.74
C MET A 263 -12.69 -20.53 0.31
N PRO A 264 -11.93 -21.27 1.14
CA PRO A 264 -12.52 -22.08 2.20
C PRO A 264 -13.43 -21.28 3.14
N ASN A 265 -13.04 -20.08 3.53
CA ASN A 265 -13.87 -19.22 4.37
C ASN A 265 -15.06 -18.61 3.59
N GLU A 266 -14.83 -18.19 2.35
CA GLU A 266 -15.89 -17.57 1.52
C GLU A 266 -16.99 -18.53 1.08
N THR A 267 -16.81 -19.84 1.25
CA THR A 267 -17.80 -20.88 0.96
C THR A 267 -18.60 -21.34 2.18
N LEU A 268 -18.25 -20.87 3.39
CA LEU A 268 -19.00 -21.16 4.61
C LEU A 268 -20.43 -20.59 4.52
N LYS A 269 -21.38 -21.34 5.06
CA LYS A 269 -22.76 -20.82 5.18
C LYS A 269 -22.82 -19.78 6.29
N PHE A 270 -23.67 -18.79 6.12
CA PHE A 270 -23.82 -17.70 7.10
C PHE A 270 -24.08 -18.21 8.54
N GLN A 271 -24.91 -19.25 8.69
CA GLN A 271 -25.26 -19.83 9.98
C GLN A 271 -24.07 -20.51 10.69
N ASP A 272 -23.07 -20.96 9.92
CA ASP A 272 -21.89 -21.64 10.44
C ASP A 272 -20.77 -20.67 10.86
N LEU A 273 -20.94 -19.38 10.58
CA LEU A 273 -19.99 -18.34 10.96
C LEU A 273 -20.13 -17.95 12.44
N PRO A 274 -19.04 -17.54 13.12
CA PRO A 274 -19.11 -16.98 14.48
C PRO A 274 -20.06 -15.77 14.58
N GLY A 275 -20.71 -15.58 15.72
CA GLY A 275 -21.72 -14.53 15.91
C GLY A 275 -21.23 -13.11 15.63
N ASN A 276 -19.98 -12.79 15.98
CA ASN A 276 -19.34 -11.51 15.67
C ASN A 276 -19.13 -11.29 14.15
N ILE A 277 -18.91 -12.35 13.39
CA ILE A 277 -18.80 -12.31 11.93
C ILE A 277 -20.18 -12.16 11.30
N GLN A 278 -21.18 -12.92 11.82
CA GLN A 278 -22.57 -12.78 11.39
C GLN A 278 -23.09 -11.34 11.58
N LEU A 279 -22.74 -10.69 12.69
CA LEU A 279 -23.12 -9.29 12.95
C LEU A 279 -22.73 -8.37 11.78
N LEU A 280 -21.49 -8.45 11.32
CA LEU A 280 -20.95 -7.61 10.25
C LEU A 280 -21.56 -7.92 8.88
N LEU A 281 -21.93 -9.19 8.63
CA LEU A 281 -22.44 -9.68 7.36
C LEU A 281 -23.97 -9.71 7.27
N ARG A 282 -24.70 -9.51 8.38
CA ARG A 282 -26.16 -9.54 8.42
C ARG A 282 -26.83 -8.63 7.37
N PRO A 283 -26.35 -7.37 7.16
CA PRO A 283 -26.92 -6.51 6.12
C PRO A 283 -26.70 -7.06 4.69
N PHE A 284 -25.58 -7.75 4.46
CA PHE A 284 -25.29 -8.39 3.19
C PHE A 284 -26.18 -9.62 2.94
N GLU A 285 -26.41 -10.45 3.95
CA GLU A 285 -27.36 -11.57 3.84
C GLU A 285 -28.78 -11.09 3.52
N ALA A 286 -29.24 -10.01 4.16
CA ALA A 286 -30.52 -9.39 3.83
C ALA A 286 -30.56 -8.91 2.36
N CYS A 287 -29.47 -8.31 1.87
CA CYS A 287 -29.34 -7.90 0.46
C CYS A 287 -29.45 -9.11 -0.50
N LYS A 288 -28.77 -10.20 -0.21
CA LYS A 288 -28.84 -11.43 -1.01
C LYS A 288 -30.25 -12.03 -1.03
N ALA A 289 -30.91 -12.09 0.13
CA ALA A 289 -32.28 -12.61 0.24
C ALA A 289 -33.27 -11.80 -0.63
N GLU A 290 -33.15 -10.47 -0.62
CA GLU A 290 -33.99 -9.59 -1.46
C GLU A 290 -33.72 -9.77 -2.97
N LEU A 291 -32.45 -9.98 -3.34
CA LEU A 291 -32.08 -10.31 -4.72
C LEU A 291 -32.69 -11.62 -5.18
N PHE A 292 -32.66 -12.68 -4.36
CA PHE A 292 -33.21 -13.97 -4.70
C PHE A 292 -34.73 -13.93 -4.83
N SER A 293 -35.44 -13.25 -3.92
CA SER A 293 -36.90 -13.11 -3.98
C SER A 293 -37.35 -12.34 -5.24
N SER A 294 -36.64 -11.25 -5.58
CA SER A 294 -36.95 -10.46 -6.79
C SER A 294 -36.70 -11.25 -8.09
N THR A 295 -35.71 -12.14 -8.11
CA THR A 295 -35.37 -12.97 -9.25
C THR A 295 -36.43 -14.08 -9.46
N GLN A 296 -36.90 -14.70 -8.39
CA GLN A 296 -37.95 -15.70 -8.44
C GLN A 296 -39.30 -15.13 -8.93
N SER A 297 -39.66 -13.93 -8.46
CA SER A 297 -40.87 -13.21 -8.90
C SER A 297 -40.82 -12.87 -10.39
N ARG A 298 -39.66 -12.53 -10.94
CA ARG A 298 -39.48 -12.29 -12.40
C ARG A 298 -39.59 -13.55 -13.27
N LEU A 299 -39.20 -14.70 -12.72
CA LEU A 299 -39.29 -15.98 -13.44
C LEU A 299 -40.73 -16.54 -13.46
N ALA A 300 -41.53 -16.20 -12.43
CA ALA A 300 -42.89 -16.66 -12.28
C ALA A 300 -43.92 -15.81 -13.07
N GLN A 301 -43.58 -14.59 -13.49
CA GLN A 301 -44.46 -13.66 -14.17
C GLN A 301 -44.01 -13.47 -15.62
N SER A 302 -44.79 -14.00 -16.55
CA SER A 302 -44.66 -13.81 -18.02
C SER A 302 -45.06 -12.40 -18.49
N GLN A 303 -45.32 -11.45 -17.59
CA GLN A 303 -45.72 -10.09 -17.92
C GLN A 303 -44.65 -9.09 -17.42
N PRO A 304 -44.48 -7.93 -18.12
CA PRO A 304 -43.54 -6.89 -17.65
C PRO A 304 -44.05 -6.33 -16.32
N ALA A 305 -43.42 -6.77 -15.23
CA ALA A 305 -43.75 -6.27 -13.89
C ALA A 305 -43.38 -4.79 -13.81
N LEU A 306 -44.40 -3.94 -13.62
CA LEU A 306 -44.28 -2.48 -13.58
C LEU A 306 -43.62 -1.97 -12.32
N GLU A 307 -43.34 -2.80 -11.30
CA GLU A 307 -42.76 -2.41 -10.00
C GLU A 307 -41.77 -3.47 -9.48
N SER A 308 -40.59 -3.53 -10.08
CA SER A 308 -39.48 -4.13 -9.35
C SER A 308 -38.73 -3.02 -8.58
N THR A 309 -38.59 -3.20 -7.27
CA THR A 309 -37.90 -2.27 -6.37
C THR A 309 -36.45 -2.00 -6.80
N LEU A 310 -35.85 -2.88 -7.60
CA LEU A 310 -34.48 -2.75 -8.12
C LEU A 310 -34.52 -2.47 -9.64
N LYS A 311 -34.71 -1.20 -10.01
CA LYS A 311 -34.66 -0.78 -11.42
C LYS A 311 -33.21 -0.78 -11.90
N VAL A 312 -32.90 -1.61 -12.91
CA VAL A 312 -31.59 -1.60 -13.59
C VAL A 312 -31.81 -1.58 -15.09
N ALA A 313 -30.91 -0.93 -15.82
CA ALA A 313 -30.95 -0.83 -17.28
C ALA A 313 -30.67 -2.17 -18.01
N TRP A 314 -30.30 -3.20 -17.27
CA TRP A 314 -29.86 -4.48 -17.82
C TRP A 314 -30.95 -5.53 -17.79
N ASN A 315 -31.00 -6.37 -18.84
CA ASN A 315 -31.84 -7.55 -18.91
C ASN A 315 -31.00 -8.83 -18.75
N GLY A 316 -31.44 -9.78 -17.92
CA GLY A 316 -30.73 -11.04 -17.73
C GLY A 316 -31.04 -11.76 -16.42
N LYS A 317 -30.65 -13.04 -16.35
CA LYS A 317 -30.92 -13.90 -15.18
C LYS A 317 -29.83 -13.79 -14.08
N THR A 318 -28.66 -13.21 -14.37
CA THR A 318 -27.48 -13.22 -13.50
C THR A 318 -27.03 -11.82 -13.06
N LEU A 319 -27.94 -10.85 -13.06
CA LEU A 319 -27.61 -9.44 -12.82
C LEU A 319 -26.98 -9.18 -11.46
N GLY A 320 -27.32 -9.97 -10.44
CA GLY A 320 -26.80 -9.83 -9.08
C GLY A 320 -25.56 -10.70 -8.76
N VAL A 321 -24.98 -11.40 -9.74
CA VAL A 321 -23.89 -12.36 -9.48
C VAL A 321 -22.64 -11.72 -8.87
N GLY A 322 -22.35 -10.47 -9.20
CA GLY A 322 -21.24 -9.72 -8.62
C GLY A 322 -21.44 -9.33 -7.14
N LEU A 323 -22.67 -9.45 -6.64
CA LEU A 323 -23.00 -9.36 -5.22
C LEU A 323 -23.04 -10.75 -4.58
N SER A 324 -23.92 -11.61 -5.04
CA SER A 324 -24.17 -12.93 -4.41
C SER A 324 -22.99 -13.88 -4.45
N SER A 325 -22.10 -13.74 -5.43
CA SER A 325 -20.96 -14.63 -5.70
C SER A 325 -19.68 -13.86 -5.99
N SER A 326 -19.45 -12.74 -5.31
CA SER A 326 -18.32 -11.84 -5.56
C SER A 326 -16.94 -12.52 -5.41
N ALA A 327 -16.79 -13.45 -4.46
CA ALA A 327 -15.57 -14.22 -4.27
C ALA A 327 -15.36 -15.24 -5.41
N GLN A 328 -16.42 -15.97 -5.78
CA GLN A 328 -16.38 -16.99 -6.83
C GLN A 328 -16.04 -16.41 -8.20
N LEU A 329 -16.52 -15.20 -8.53
CA LEU A 329 -16.15 -14.51 -9.76
C LEU A 329 -14.63 -14.25 -9.88
N SER A 330 -13.94 -14.10 -8.75
CA SER A 330 -12.48 -13.93 -8.74
C SER A 330 -11.72 -15.20 -9.14
N GLN A 331 -12.39 -16.34 -9.15
CA GLN A 331 -11.82 -17.65 -9.48
C GLN A 331 -12.03 -18.04 -10.96
N ILE A 332 -12.67 -17.19 -11.77
CA ILE A 332 -12.82 -17.41 -13.20
C ILE A 332 -11.52 -17.08 -13.91
N PRO A 333 -10.82 -18.08 -14.51
CA PRO A 333 -9.55 -17.85 -15.18
C PRO A 333 -9.75 -17.26 -16.58
N TYR A 334 -8.79 -16.48 -17.04
CA TYR A 334 -8.62 -16.24 -18.48
C TYR A 334 -7.80 -17.35 -19.12
N VAL A 335 -7.87 -17.49 -20.43
CA VAL A 335 -7.16 -18.55 -21.18
C VAL A 335 -5.66 -18.55 -20.88
N TYR A 336 -5.04 -17.38 -20.79
CA TYR A 336 -3.60 -17.26 -20.52
C TYR A 336 -3.22 -17.55 -19.04
N ASP A 337 -4.16 -17.61 -18.11
CA ASP A 337 -3.87 -18.03 -16.73
C ASP A 337 -3.56 -19.54 -16.65
N GLN A 338 -4.06 -20.32 -17.61
CA GLN A 338 -3.86 -21.77 -17.66
C GLN A 338 -2.39 -22.16 -17.90
N THR A 339 -1.57 -21.26 -18.44
CA THR A 339 -0.14 -21.47 -18.63
C THR A 339 0.69 -21.27 -17.36
N LEU A 340 0.08 -20.72 -16.28
CA LEU A 340 0.74 -20.49 -15.03
C LEU A 340 0.68 -21.73 -14.13
N SER A 341 1.84 -22.20 -13.68
CA SER A 341 1.90 -23.18 -12.57
C SER A 341 1.59 -22.46 -11.25
N ALA A 342 0.30 -22.47 -10.85
CA ALA A 342 -0.15 -21.73 -9.67
C ALA A 342 0.64 -22.10 -8.40
N GLU A 343 0.96 -23.38 -8.21
CA GLU A 343 1.75 -23.86 -7.05
C GLU A 343 3.16 -23.26 -6.98
N LYS A 344 3.80 -23.03 -8.14
CA LYS A 344 5.14 -22.44 -8.20
C LYS A 344 5.13 -20.93 -7.95
N VAL A 345 4.14 -20.21 -8.50
CA VAL A 345 4.08 -18.75 -8.43
C VAL A 345 3.30 -18.24 -7.21
N PHE A 346 2.42 -19.06 -6.63
CA PHE A 346 1.65 -18.76 -5.42
C PHE A 346 1.86 -19.86 -4.37
N PRO A 347 3.04 -19.93 -3.74
CA PRO A 347 3.38 -21.01 -2.82
C PRO A 347 2.44 -21.01 -1.62
N GLN A 348 1.78 -22.15 -1.38
CA GLN A 348 0.81 -22.31 -0.31
C GLN A 348 1.41 -21.97 1.06
N GLY A 349 0.65 -21.23 1.89
CA GLY A 349 1.07 -20.85 3.24
C GLY A 349 2.08 -19.69 3.31
N LYS A 350 2.60 -19.19 2.19
CA LYS A 350 3.45 -17.98 2.18
C LYS A 350 2.59 -16.74 1.98
N LEU A 351 2.40 -16.01 3.06
CA LEU A 351 1.63 -14.76 3.08
C LEU A 351 2.59 -13.58 3.33
N ASP A 352 2.22 -12.42 2.82
CA ASP A 352 2.87 -11.14 3.15
C ASP A 352 2.36 -10.56 4.48
N ALA A 353 2.88 -9.42 4.88
CA ALA A 353 2.49 -8.75 6.13
C ALA A 353 0.99 -8.33 6.16
N ASP A 354 0.35 -8.21 5.01
CA ASP A 354 -1.09 -7.96 4.88
C ASP A 354 -1.93 -9.25 4.84
N LEU A 355 -1.31 -10.39 5.12
CA LEU A 355 -1.91 -11.73 5.01
C LEU A 355 -2.46 -12.03 3.61
N GLN A 356 -1.78 -11.56 2.58
CA GLN A 356 -2.06 -11.91 1.20
C GLN A 356 -1.04 -12.93 0.69
N GLN A 357 -1.48 -13.73 -0.26
CA GLN A 357 -0.60 -14.68 -0.96
C GLN A 357 0.59 -13.95 -1.59
N VAL A 358 1.80 -14.46 -1.38
CA VAL A 358 3.00 -13.97 -2.07
C VAL A 358 2.92 -14.31 -3.56
N ASP A 359 3.26 -13.35 -4.42
CA ASP A 359 3.27 -13.50 -5.88
C ASP A 359 4.72 -13.53 -6.39
N LEU A 360 5.16 -14.71 -6.80
CA LEU A 360 6.53 -14.95 -7.30
C LEU A 360 6.64 -14.88 -8.83
N ARG A 361 5.63 -14.39 -9.54
CA ARG A 361 5.73 -14.19 -10.99
C ARG A 361 6.89 -13.26 -11.34
N ALA A 362 7.59 -13.55 -12.42
CA ALA A 362 8.73 -12.75 -12.88
C ALA A 362 8.33 -11.37 -13.41
N THR A 363 7.09 -11.26 -13.91
CA THR A 363 6.51 -10.00 -14.39
C THR A 363 5.05 -9.88 -13.96
N ASN A 364 4.55 -8.66 -13.92
CA ASN A 364 3.16 -8.36 -13.56
C ASN A 364 2.68 -7.11 -14.31
N SER A 365 1.40 -6.77 -14.16
CA SER A 365 0.74 -5.63 -14.83
C SER A 365 1.48 -4.31 -14.69
N TRP A 366 2.18 -4.10 -13.57
CA TRP A 366 2.95 -2.88 -13.30
C TRP A 366 4.16 -2.69 -14.21
N ARG A 367 4.65 -3.78 -14.81
CA ARG A 367 5.84 -3.78 -15.68
C ARG A 367 5.50 -3.77 -17.16
N LEU A 368 4.25 -4.08 -17.53
CA LEU A 368 3.82 -4.25 -18.91
C LEU A 368 3.78 -2.93 -19.67
N ARG A 369 4.16 -2.99 -20.94
CA ARG A 369 4.14 -1.92 -21.91
C ARG A 369 2.99 -2.08 -22.91
N LEU A 370 2.78 -1.07 -23.75
CA LEU A 370 1.88 -1.19 -24.89
C LEU A 370 2.34 -2.36 -25.80
N GLY A 371 1.39 -3.20 -26.19
CA GLY A 371 1.64 -4.44 -26.93
C GLY A 371 1.80 -5.70 -26.05
N GLU A 372 2.04 -5.55 -24.74
CA GLU A 372 2.18 -6.66 -23.79
C GLU A 372 0.91 -6.89 -22.94
N ILE A 373 -0.02 -5.94 -22.95
CA ILE A 373 -1.22 -5.95 -22.11
C ILE A 373 -2.34 -6.69 -22.82
N GLN A 374 -2.89 -7.70 -22.16
CA GLN A 374 -4.06 -8.43 -22.68
C GLN A 374 -5.31 -7.55 -22.63
N THR A 375 -6.15 -7.62 -23.68
CA THR A 375 -7.38 -6.82 -23.79
C THR A 375 -8.32 -7.06 -22.60
N SER A 376 -8.46 -8.31 -22.16
CA SER A 376 -9.29 -8.65 -21.00
C SER A 376 -8.80 -8.01 -19.71
N GLU A 377 -7.48 -7.95 -19.49
CA GLU A 377 -6.88 -7.26 -18.33
C GLU A 377 -7.11 -5.75 -18.38
N MET A 378 -6.95 -5.15 -19.57
CA MET A 378 -7.23 -3.73 -19.78
C MET A 378 -8.68 -3.39 -19.45
N ILE A 379 -9.65 -4.19 -19.96
CA ILE A 379 -11.08 -3.98 -19.69
C ILE A 379 -11.38 -4.15 -18.20
N GLU A 380 -10.89 -5.24 -17.58
CA GLU A 380 -11.08 -5.51 -16.15
C GLU A 380 -10.59 -4.33 -15.29
N LEU A 381 -9.40 -3.80 -15.62
CA LEU A 381 -8.83 -2.68 -14.90
C LEU A 381 -9.68 -1.40 -15.06
N GLN A 382 -10.16 -1.10 -16.27
CA GLN A 382 -11.03 0.05 -16.51
C GLN A 382 -12.37 -0.08 -15.76
N LEU A 383 -12.96 -1.28 -15.74
CA LEU A 383 -14.19 -1.53 -14.98
C LEU A 383 -14.02 -1.22 -13.49
N VAL A 384 -12.92 -1.66 -12.87
CA VAL A 384 -12.66 -1.45 -11.43
C VAL A 384 -12.26 -0.01 -11.12
N ASN A 385 -11.32 0.56 -11.90
CA ASN A 385 -10.64 1.79 -11.52
C ASN A 385 -11.31 3.07 -12.05
N ALA A 386 -12.17 2.98 -13.05
CA ALA A 386 -12.82 4.14 -13.69
C ALA A 386 -14.34 3.99 -13.78
N ILE A 387 -14.82 2.88 -14.34
CA ILE A 387 -16.26 2.71 -14.62
C ILE A 387 -17.06 2.54 -13.31
N ALA A 388 -16.64 1.66 -12.40
CA ALA A 388 -17.36 1.45 -11.15
C ALA A 388 -17.40 2.73 -10.27
N PRO A 389 -16.31 3.50 -10.09
CA PRO A 389 -16.39 4.82 -9.46
C PRO A 389 -17.39 5.77 -10.12
N PHE A 390 -17.41 5.82 -11.46
CA PHE A 390 -18.42 6.61 -12.18
C PHE A 390 -19.85 6.16 -11.84
N VAL A 391 -20.13 4.85 -11.91
CA VAL A 391 -21.47 4.31 -11.62
C VAL A 391 -21.89 4.61 -10.18
N LEU A 392 -20.99 4.40 -9.21
CA LEU A 392 -21.25 4.71 -7.80
C LEU A 392 -21.55 6.20 -7.59
N CYS A 393 -20.71 7.10 -8.14
CA CYS A 393 -20.95 8.54 -8.06
C CYS A 393 -22.27 8.94 -8.73
N ASN A 394 -22.54 8.42 -9.93
CA ASN A 394 -23.73 8.75 -10.71
C ASN A 394 -25.02 8.35 -9.96
N HIS A 395 -25.10 7.12 -9.49
CA HIS A 395 -26.29 6.63 -8.80
C HIS A 395 -26.44 7.18 -7.38
N LEU A 396 -25.36 7.23 -6.59
CA LEU A 396 -25.45 7.63 -5.17
C LEU A 396 -25.48 9.14 -4.97
N SER A 397 -25.15 9.96 -5.97
CA SER A 397 -25.23 11.43 -5.86
C SER A 397 -26.64 11.92 -5.52
N SER A 398 -27.68 11.28 -6.03
CA SER A 398 -29.08 11.61 -5.71
C SER A 398 -29.37 11.44 -4.22
N MET A 399 -28.86 10.36 -3.61
CA MET A 399 -28.97 10.13 -2.17
C MET A 399 -28.16 11.16 -1.37
N MET A 400 -26.98 11.50 -1.82
CA MET A 400 -26.15 12.53 -1.17
C MET A 400 -26.79 13.93 -1.27
N LYS A 401 -27.55 14.22 -2.32
CA LYS A 401 -28.26 15.49 -2.52
C LYS A 401 -29.55 15.64 -1.68
N ARG A 402 -30.08 14.56 -1.04
CA ARG A 402 -31.32 14.62 -0.25
C ARG A 402 -31.28 15.66 0.86
N GLU A 403 -30.12 15.85 1.46
CA GLU A 403 -29.89 16.81 2.53
C GLU A 403 -28.60 17.57 2.30
N ASN A 404 -28.66 18.89 2.28
CA ASN A 404 -27.47 19.72 2.16
C ASN A 404 -26.90 20.05 3.55
N THR A 405 -25.95 19.25 4.03
CA THR A 405 -25.27 19.47 5.31
C THR A 405 -24.05 20.38 5.20
N GLY A 406 -23.57 20.65 3.97
CA GLY A 406 -22.33 21.38 3.73
C GLY A 406 -21.07 20.64 4.22
N LYS A 407 -21.16 19.32 4.45
CA LYS A 407 -20.08 18.49 5.02
C LYS A 407 -19.92 17.13 4.30
N LYS A 408 -20.56 16.96 3.14
CA LYS A 408 -20.51 15.70 2.40
C LYS A 408 -19.33 15.64 1.46
N HIS A 409 -18.72 14.46 1.34
CA HIS A 409 -17.51 14.29 0.55
C HIS A 409 -17.56 13.09 -0.39
N ILE A 410 -17.01 13.27 -1.60
CA ILE A 410 -16.64 12.18 -2.50
C ILE A 410 -15.12 12.22 -2.67
N VAL A 411 -14.47 11.13 -2.30
CA VAL A 411 -13.01 10.98 -2.41
C VAL A 411 -12.69 9.91 -3.44
N ASN A 412 -12.14 10.31 -4.56
CA ASN A 412 -11.65 9.41 -5.61
C ASN A 412 -10.15 9.13 -5.36
N VAL A 413 -9.83 7.91 -4.95
CA VAL A 413 -8.43 7.53 -4.71
C VAL A 413 -7.71 7.32 -6.04
N SER A 414 -7.04 8.38 -6.46
CA SER A 414 -6.26 8.45 -7.69
C SER A 414 -4.77 8.17 -7.43
N ALA A 415 -3.91 8.64 -8.31
CA ALA A 415 -2.47 8.57 -8.19
C ALA A 415 -1.79 9.51 -9.19
N MET A 416 -0.51 9.80 -8.99
CA MET A 416 0.33 10.57 -9.92
C MET A 416 0.38 9.95 -11.33
N GLU A 417 0.03 8.68 -11.47
CA GLU A 417 -0.11 7.95 -12.74
C GLU A 417 -1.16 8.57 -13.66
N GLY A 418 -2.21 9.19 -13.09
CA GLY A 418 -3.26 9.89 -13.82
C GLY A 418 -2.89 11.30 -14.30
N LYS A 419 -1.73 11.82 -13.92
CA LYS A 419 -1.26 13.15 -14.32
C LYS A 419 -0.57 13.14 -15.68
N PHE A 420 -0.90 14.07 -16.58
CA PHE A 420 -0.22 14.20 -17.86
C PHE A 420 1.20 14.75 -17.69
N HIS A 421 1.35 15.84 -16.98
CA HIS A 421 2.65 16.47 -16.70
C HIS A 421 3.31 15.84 -15.48
N ARG A 422 4.06 14.77 -15.72
CA ARG A 422 4.88 14.12 -14.71
C ARG A 422 6.29 13.88 -15.27
N PHE A 423 7.30 14.42 -14.60
CA PHE A 423 8.70 14.35 -15.02
C PHE A 423 9.24 12.92 -15.15
N THR A 424 8.73 12.01 -14.33
CA THR A 424 9.19 10.60 -14.24
C THR A 424 8.21 9.61 -14.86
N LYS A 425 7.36 10.05 -15.81
CA LYS A 425 6.42 9.13 -16.46
C LYS A 425 7.19 8.16 -17.36
N THR A 426 6.96 6.86 -17.14
CA THR A 426 7.61 5.78 -17.87
C THR A 426 6.69 5.26 -18.97
N ASP A 427 7.21 4.38 -19.82
CA ASP A 427 6.52 3.66 -20.89
C ASP A 427 5.68 2.46 -20.40
N ARG A 428 5.57 2.28 -19.06
CA ARG A 428 4.92 1.13 -18.42
C ARG A 428 3.50 1.43 -18.00
N HIS A 429 2.73 0.34 -17.77
CA HIS A 429 1.35 0.32 -17.26
C HIS A 429 0.43 1.42 -17.84
N PRO A 430 0.38 1.61 -19.20
CA PRO A 430 -0.43 2.65 -19.82
C PRO A 430 -1.93 2.52 -19.48
N HIS A 431 -2.45 1.31 -19.32
CA HIS A 431 -3.83 1.02 -18.94
C HIS A 431 -4.18 1.56 -17.54
N THR A 432 -3.26 1.48 -16.57
CA THR A 432 -3.40 2.08 -15.23
C THR A 432 -3.38 3.60 -15.31
N ASN A 433 -2.47 4.17 -16.09
CA ASN A 433 -2.39 5.62 -16.30
C ASN A 433 -3.70 6.16 -16.88
N MET A 434 -4.27 5.47 -17.90
CA MET A 434 -5.56 5.83 -18.51
C MET A 434 -6.69 5.84 -17.48
N ALA A 435 -6.80 4.81 -16.65
CA ALA A 435 -7.87 4.71 -15.66
C ALA A 435 -7.78 5.80 -14.59
N LYS A 436 -6.57 6.12 -14.12
CA LYS A 436 -6.37 7.18 -13.13
C LYS A 436 -6.60 8.57 -13.74
N ALA A 437 -6.27 8.78 -15.02
CA ALA A 437 -6.62 10.00 -15.74
C ALA A 437 -8.14 10.16 -15.90
N ALA A 438 -8.85 9.07 -16.23
CA ALA A 438 -10.32 9.07 -16.28
C ALA A 438 -10.95 9.44 -14.94
N LEU A 439 -10.42 8.90 -13.84
CA LEU A 439 -10.89 9.20 -12.48
C LEU A 439 -10.62 10.68 -12.09
N ASN A 440 -9.47 11.23 -12.49
CA ASN A 440 -9.16 12.65 -12.32
C ASN A 440 -10.13 13.52 -13.13
N MET A 441 -10.42 13.16 -14.37
CA MET A 441 -11.36 13.89 -15.24
C MET A 441 -12.79 13.84 -14.68
N LEU A 442 -13.25 12.69 -14.18
CA LEU A 442 -14.55 12.59 -13.49
C LEU A 442 -14.63 13.60 -12.34
N THR A 443 -13.59 13.69 -11.52
CA THR A 443 -13.54 14.61 -10.39
C THR A 443 -13.58 16.05 -10.86
N HIS A 444 -12.73 16.41 -11.80
CA HIS A 444 -12.61 17.79 -12.33
C HIS A 444 -13.92 18.27 -12.96
N THR A 445 -14.58 17.39 -13.72
CA THR A 445 -15.84 17.71 -14.42
C THR A 445 -17.03 17.85 -13.47
N SER A 446 -17.13 16.96 -12.46
CA SER A 446 -18.38 16.84 -11.68
C SER A 446 -18.42 17.68 -10.42
N ALA A 447 -17.26 18.09 -9.89
CA ALA A 447 -17.17 18.78 -8.59
C ALA A 447 -17.94 20.11 -8.55
N SER A 448 -17.93 20.88 -9.66
CA SER A 448 -18.56 22.21 -9.73
C SER A 448 -20.09 22.16 -9.62
N ASP A 449 -20.74 21.07 -10.03
CA ASP A 449 -22.16 20.87 -9.81
C ASP A 449 -22.45 20.38 -8.39
N LEU A 450 -21.70 19.41 -7.92
CA LEU A 450 -21.91 18.78 -6.62
C LEU A 450 -21.73 19.75 -5.44
N VAL A 451 -20.81 20.70 -5.54
CA VAL A 451 -20.58 21.70 -4.47
C VAL A 451 -21.80 22.59 -4.22
N LYS A 452 -22.64 22.84 -5.21
CA LYS A 452 -23.92 23.57 -5.05
C LYS A 452 -24.88 22.88 -4.07
N HIS A 453 -24.69 21.58 -3.88
CA HIS A 453 -25.46 20.73 -2.95
C HIS A 453 -24.69 20.39 -1.67
N GLY A 454 -23.59 21.10 -1.37
CA GLY A 454 -22.77 20.87 -0.18
C GLY A 454 -21.96 19.56 -0.23
N ILE A 455 -21.67 19.06 -1.43
CA ILE A 455 -20.89 17.83 -1.67
C ILE A 455 -19.55 18.22 -2.29
N PHE A 456 -18.46 17.91 -1.59
CA PHE A 456 -17.09 18.25 -2.00
C PHE A 456 -16.42 17.03 -2.62
N MET A 457 -16.20 17.03 -3.94
CA MET A 457 -15.54 15.95 -4.65
C MET A 457 -14.07 16.30 -4.91
N ASN A 458 -13.16 15.39 -4.53
CA ASN A 458 -11.72 15.54 -4.79
C ASN A 458 -11.10 14.20 -5.23
N ALA A 459 -9.99 14.29 -5.99
CA ALA A 459 -9.10 13.17 -6.25
C ALA A 459 -7.91 13.25 -5.29
N VAL A 460 -7.46 12.09 -4.76
CA VAL A 460 -6.39 12.02 -3.76
C VAL A 460 -5.30 11.07 -4.22
N ASP A 461 -4.06 11.53 -4.23
CA ASP A 461 -2.87 10.69 -4.33
C ASP A 461 -2.46 10.19 -2.93
N THR A 462 -2.39 8.88 -2.75
CA THR A 462 -2.02 8.27 -1.46
C THR A 462 -0.53 8.32 -1.16
N GLY A 463 0.26 8.72 -2.15
CA GLY A 463 1.72 8.62 -2.10
C GLY A 463 2.24 7.20 -2.31
N TRP A 464 3.56 7.03 -2.20
CA TRP A 464 4.20 5.74 -2.42
C TRP A 464 4.17 4.89 -1.14
N VAL A 465 3.16 4.04 -1.03
CA VAL A 465 2.86 3.20 0.14
C VAL A 465 3.36 1.77 -0.03
N THR A 466 3.20 1.20 -1.23
CA THR A 466 3.59 -0.18 -1.56
C THR A 466 4.49 -0.22 -2.78
N ASP A 467 5.35 -1.24 -2.85
CA ASP A 467 6.14 -1.54 -4.04
C ASP A 467 5.36 -2.55 -4.89
N GLU A 468 4.87 -2.12 -6.04
CA GLU A 468 4.07 -2.95 -6.95
C GLU A 468 4.94 -3.78 -7.94
N ASP A 469 6.25 -3.65 -7.88
CA ASP A 469 7.16 -4.50 -8.67
C ASP A 469 7.06 -5.98 -8.25
N PRO A 470 7.37 -6.92 -9.15
CA PRO A 470 7.49 -8.34 -8.82
C PRO A 470 8.40 -8.59 -7.61
N ALA A 471 8.05 -9.56 -6.76
CA ALA A 471 8.71 -9.81 -5.47
C ALA A 471 10.26 -9.91 -5.56
N ALA A 472 10.78 -10.57 -6.60
CA ALA A 472 12.23 -10.68 -6.80
C ALA A 472 12.92 -9.33 -7.07
N LEU A 473 12.26 -8.42 -7.81
CA LEU A 473 12.79 -7.08 -8.09
C LEU A 473 12.68 -6.19 -6.85
N SER A 474 11.57 -6.28 -6.11
CA SER A 474 11.37 -5.56 -4.85
C SER A 474 12.45 -5.94 -3.84
N LEU A 475 12.68 -7.24 -3.64
CA LEU A 475 13.73 -7.75 -2.76
C LEU A 475 15.12 -7.26 -3.18
N ARG A 476 15.42 -7.28 -4.49
CA ARG A 476 16.69 -6.77 -5.00
C ARG A 476 16.88 -5.28 -4.70
N LYS A 477 15.83 -4.46 -4.87
CA LYS A 477 15.88 -3.02 -4.52
C LYS A 477 16.18 -2.80 -3.04
N GLN A 478 15.58 -3.60 -2.17
CA GLN A 478 15.85 -3.55 -0.73
C GLN A 478 17.30 -3.93 -0.42
N GLN A 479 17.78 -5.05 -0.96
CA GLN A 479 19.14 -5.53 -0.70
C GLN A 479 20.23 -4.60 -1.22
N VAL A 480 20.08 -4.11 -2.46
CA VAL A 480 21.13 -3.33 -3.15
C VAL A 480 21.06 -1.85 -2.75
N HIS A 481 19.86 -1.28 -2.71
CA HIS A 481 19.66 0.16 -2.55
C HIS A 481 19.06 0.55 -1.20
N ASP A 482 18.82 -0.39 -0.29
CA ASP A 482 18.07 -0.17 0.96
C ASP A 482 16.73 0.53 0.71
N PHE A 483 16.15 0.30 -0.47
CA PHE A 483 14.92 0.96 -0.86
C PHE A 483 13.71 0.31 -0.19
N GLN A 484 12.89 1.14 0.43
CA GLN A 484 11.52 0.80 0.85
C GLN A 484 10.59 1.97 0.53
N PRO A 485 9.28 1.74 0.33
CA PRO A 485 8.34 2.84 0.15
C PRO A 485 8.43 3.85 1.30
N PRO A 486 8.38 5.17 1.01
CA PRO A 486 8.55 6.22 2.02
C PRO A 486 7.41 6.35 3.02
N LEU A 487 6.23 5.82 2.69
CA LEU A 487 4.99 5.90 3.45
C LEU A 487 4.43 4.49 3.69
N ASP A 488 3.57 4.33 4.72
CA ASP A 488 2.86 3.09 4.97
C ASP A 488 1.35 3.20 4.66
N ILE A 489 0.62 2.11 4.90
CA ILE A 489 -0.83 2.04 4.59
C ILE A 489 -1.67 2.99 5.45
N VAL A 490 -1.20 3.35 6.65
CA VAL A 490 -1.88 4.32 7.52
C VAL A 490 -1.70 5.73 6.99
N ASP A 491 -0.51 6.06 6.48
CA ASP A 491 -0.27 7.35 5.81
C ASP A 491 -1.12 7.52 4.56
N GLY A 492 -1.30 6.43 3.80
CA GLY A 492 -2.21 6.41 2.65
C GLY A 492 -3.66 6.65 3.07
N ALA A 493 -4.12 5.99 4.14
CA ALA A 493 -5.46 6.17 4.69
C ALA A 493 -5.69 7.57 5.24
N ALA A 494 -4.70 8.14 5.93
CA ALA A 494 -4.75 9.52 6.42
C ALA A 494 -4.97 10.53 5.28
N ARG A 495 -4.29 10.33 4.12
CA ARG A 495 -4.50 11.17 2.92
C ARG A 495 -5.89 11.02 2.34
N VAL A 496 -6.43 9.81 2.30
CA VAL A 496 -7.80 9.54 1.83
C VAL A 496 -8.84 10.19 2.73
N CYS A 497 -8.62 10.19 4.04
CA CYS A 497 -9.56 10.75 5.03
C CYS A 497 -9.39 12.26 5.24
N ASP A 498 -8.25 12.84 4.91
CA ASP A 498 -7.96 14.25 5.15
C ASP A 498 -8.98 15.23 4.55
N PRO A 499 -9.49 15.05 3.33
CA PRO A 499 -10.45 15.99 2.74
C PRO A 499 -11.67 16.25 3.63
N PHE A 500 -12.21 15.22 4.28
CA PHE A 500 -13.36 15.37 5.16
C PHE A 500 -12.95 15.67 6.61
N PHE A 501 -11.91 15.05 7.18
CA PHE A 501 -11.46 15.38 8.52
C PHE A 501 -10.99 16.82 8.63
N ASN A 502 -10.09 17.24 7.74
CA ASN A 502 -9.59 18.61 7.72
C ASN A 502 -10.69 19.62 7.40
N GLY A 503 -11.58 19.28 6.47
CA GLY A 503 -12.73 20.11 6.12
C GLY A 503 -13.66 20.36 7.32
N ILE A 504 -13.98 19.32 8.08
CA ILE A 504 -14.82 19.43 9.28
C ILE A 504 -14.12 20.23 10.39
N LEU A 505 -12.82 19.97 10.63
CA LEU A 505 -12.04 20.66 11.67
C LEU A 505 -11.85 22.14 11.39
N THR A 506 -11.64 22.51 10.14
CA THR A 506 -11.29 23.89 9.75
C THR A 506 -12.46 24.70 9.19
N GLY A 507 -13.55 24.03 8.81
CA GLY A 507 -14.65 24.63 8.05
C GLY A 507 -14.28 24.98 6.59
N LYS A 508 -13.09 24.59 6.13
CA LYS A 508 -12.59 24.86 4.77
C LYS A 508 -12.46 23.55 4.00
N HIS A 509 -13.35 23.34 3.03
CA HIS A 509 -13.39 22.12 2.25
C HIS A 509 -12.75 22.33 0.87
N TRP A 510 -11.80 21.46 0.52
CA TRP A 510 -11.31 21.37 -0.85
C TRP A 510 -12.42 20.85 -1.78
N CYS A 511 -12.52 21.39 -2.99
CA CYS A 511 -13.47 20.94 -4.00
C CYS A 511 -12.85 21.02 -5.40
N GLY A 512 -13.02 19.96 -6.19
CA GLY A 512 -12.53 19.91 -7.56
C GLY A 512 -11.00 19.93 -7.65
N LYS A 513 -10.31 19.35 -6.66
CA LYS A 513 -8.85 19.37 -6.58
C LYS A 513 -8.25 17.96 -6.70
N PHE A 514 -7.06 17.91 -7.26
CA PHE A 514 -6.16 16.78 -7.11
C PHE A 514 -5.24 17.07 -5.92
N LEU A 515 -5.40 16.28 -4.86
CA LEU A 515 -4.68 16.46 -3.60
C LEU A 515 -3.49 15.51 -3.53
N LYS A 516 -2.31 16.06 -3.34
CA LYS A 516 -1.08 15.32 -3.12
C LYS A 516 -0.42 15.82 -1.84
N ASP A 517 -0.03 14.89 -0.97
CA ASP A 517 0.57 15.22 0.32
C ASP A 517 -0.23 16.29 1.09
N TYR A 518 -1.58 16.13 1.08
CA TYR A 518 -2.60 16.98 1.74
C TYR A 518 -2.89 18.34 1.08
N PHE A 519 -2.22 18.69 0.00
CA PHE A 519 -2.38 19.99 -0.67
C PHE A 519 -2.81 19.84 -2.12
N PRO A 520 -3.55 20.84 -2.66
CA PRO A 520 -3.88 20.88 -4.07
C PRO A 520 -2.62 20.97 -4.94
N VAL A 521 -2.60 20.18 -6.00
CA VAL A 521 -1.61 20.27 -7.08
C VAL A 521 -2.33 20.32 -8.42
N ASP A 522 -1.63 20.72 -9.48
CA ASP A 522 -2.18 20.73 -10.83
C ASP A 522 -2.58 19.32 -11.27
N TRP A 523 -3.55 19.28 -12.21
CA TRP A 523 -4.08 18.06 -12.80
C TRP A 523 -3.07 17.29 -13.66
#